data_c2400afaec7711e05ab23fe42455c0a8
#
_entry.id   c2400afaec7711e05ab23fe42455c0a8
#
_cell.length_a   1.000
_cell.length_b   1.000
_cell.length_c   1.000
_cell.angle_alpha   90.00
_cell.angle_beta   90.00
_cell.angle_gamma   90.00
#
_symmetry.space_group_name_H-M   'P 1'
#
loop_
_entity.id
_entity.type
_entity.pdbx_description
1 polymer ?
#
loop_
_entity_poly.entity_id
_entity_poly.type
_entity_poly.pdbx_seq_one_letter_code
_entity_poly.pdbx_strand_id
1 'polypeptide(L)'
;MTGEVTICQKLGIKEGRRVLVLDPPVGFVRRLDPLPGGVGVTTKIVSLAEVIVVFASSRAVLGELFAKARHVLAPRGYLWVAWPRKSSGFFTDLDEQLVRAVGLAGGLTDNKIIAIDEIWSALRFIEKERDRLPLPRGAEMPAPPEA
;
A
#
# COMPACT_ATOMS: atom_id res chain seq x y z
N MET A 1 -27.09 1.85 2.28
CA MET A 1 -26.90 1.55 1.77
C MET A 1 -26.09 1.10 1.31
N THR A 2 -25.96 0.96 1.23
CA THR A 2 -25.36 0.30 0.98
C THR A 2 -24.84 -0.02 -0.28
N GLY A 3 -24.32 -0.28 -0.94
CA GLY A 3 -23.73 -0.50 -2.23
C GLY A 3 -22.44 0.21 -2.49
N GLU A 4 -22.12 1.16 -1.69
CA GLU A 4 -20.87 1.88 -1.90
C GLU A 4 -19.69 1.12 -1.34
N VAL A 5 -18.59 1.11 -2.11
CA VAL A 5 -17.37 0.48 -1.68
C VAL A 5 -16.62 1.45 -0.79
N THR A 6 -16.26 1.00 0.39
CA THR A 6 -15.52 1.85 1.33
C THR A 6 -14.05 1.93 0.92
N ILE A 7 -13.34 2.91 1.47
CA ILE A 7 -11.91 3.01 1.20
C ILE A 7 -11.19 1.77 1.72
N CYS A 8 -11.58 1.25 2.87
CA CYS A 8 -10.97 0.02 3.37
C CYS A 8 -11.15 -1.13 2.39
N GLN A 9 -12.35 -1.25 1.81
CA GLN A 9 -12.59 -2.30 0.83
C GLN A 9 -11.73 -2.11 -0.41
N LYS A 10 -11.62 -0.87 -0.89
CA LYS A 10 -10.79 -0.60 -2.06
C LYS A 10 -9.33 -0.97 -1.81
N LEU A 11 -8.84 -0.71 -0.61
CA LEU A 11 -7.44 -0.97 -0.29
C LEU A 11 -7.16 -2.39 0.17
N GLY A 12 -8.22 -3.20 0.34
CA GLY A 12 -8.02 -4.58 0.79
C GLY A 12 -7.72 -4.71 2.26
N ILE A 13 -8.18 -3.75 3.06
CA ILE A 13 -7.99 -3.80 4.50
C ILE A 13 -9.07 -4.70 5.08
N LYS A 14 -8.64 -5.82 5.64
CA LYS A 14 -9.53 -6.83 6.22
C LYS A 14 -9.26 -6.94 7.70
N GLU A 15 -10.12 -7.70 8.38
CA GLU A 15 -10.01 -7.85 9.83
C GLU A 15 -8.60 -8.25 10.24
N GLY A 16 -8.16 -7.69 11.35
CA GLY A 16 -6.90 -8.05 11.98
C GLY A 16 -5.65 -7.51 11.32
N ARG A 17 -5.78 -6.77 10.22
CA ARG A 17 -4.61 -6.30 9.51
C ARG A 17 -3.97 -5.11 10.19
N ARG A 18 -2.65 -5.02 10.10
CA ARG A 18 -1.92 -3.84 10.52
C ARG A 18 -1.76 -2.95 9.29
N VAL A 19 -2.14 -1.70 9.44
CA VAL A 19 -2.13 -0.73 8.34
C VAL A 19 -1.17 0.39 8.67
N LEU A 20 -0.27 0.66 7.74
CA LEU A 20 0.68 1.76 7.87
C LEU A 20 0.37 2.76 6.76
N VAL A 21 0.16 4.01 7.12
CA VAL A 21 -0.09 5.07 6.14
C VAL A 21 1.02 6.09 6.27
N LEU A 22 1.78 6.28 5.20
CA LEU A 22 2.90 7.21 5.20
C LEU A 22 2.53 8.46 4.43
N ASP A 23 2.72 9.59 5.09
CA ASP A 23 2.51 10.92 4.52
C ASP A 23 1.08 11.12 4.01
N PRO A 24 0.05 10.77 4.80
CA PRO A 24 -1.32 10.88 4.32
C PRO A 24 -1.77 12.34 4.22
N PRO A 25 -2.67 12.64 3.28
CA PRO A 25 -3.29 13.96 3.29
C PRO A 25 -4.14 14.13 4.55
N VAL A 26 -4.34 15.39 4.92
CA VAL A 26 -5.09 15.71 6.13
C VAL A 26 -6.46 15.04 6.06
N GLY A 27 -6.82 14.35 7.14
CA GLY A 27 -8.13 13.71 7.26
C GLY A 27 -8.25 12.34 6.64
N PHE A 28 -7.20 11.87 5.94
CA PHE A 28 -7.32 10.58 5.26
C PHE A 28 -7.53 9.42 6.24
N VAL A 29 -6.74 9.38 7.32
CA VAL A 29 -6.85 8.25 8.25
C VAL A 29 -8.26 8.15 8.82
N ARG A 30 -8.86 9.30 9.14
CA ARG A 30 -10.22 9.31 9.64
C ARG A 30 -11.22 8.77 8.63
N ARG A 31 -10.94 8.96 7.35
CA ARG A 31 -11.83 8.47 6.29
C ARG A 31 -11.82 6.96 6.17
N LEU A 32 -10.90 6.28 6.83
CA LEU A 32 -10.90 4.82 6.83
C LEU A 32 -11.98 4.24 7.72
N ASP A 33 -12.53 5.03 8.64
CA ASP A 33 -13.60 4.56 9.52
C ASP A 33 -14.87 4.28 8.73
N PRO A 34 -15.64 3.26 9.14
CA PRO A 34 -15.35 2.34 10.22
C PRO A 34 -14.34 1.29 9.81
N LEU A 35 -13.42 0.98 10.71
CA LEU A 35 -12.41 -0.02 10.44
C LEU A 35 -12.95 -1.42 10.68
N PRO A 36 -12.52 -2.42 9.89
CA PRO A 36 -12.85 -3.80 10.22
C PRO A 36 -12.30 -4.18 11.59
N GLY A 37 -12.86 -5.21 12.19
CA GLY A 37 -12.47 -5.61 13.53
C GLY A 37 -11.00 -5.93 13.63
N GLY A 38 -10.36 -5.46 14.69
CA GLY A 38 -8.97 -5.76 14.95
C GLY A 38 -7.96 -5.04 14.09
N VAL A 39 -8.40 -4.10 13.26
CA VAL A 39 -7.48 -3.35 12.41
C VAL A 39 -6.82 -2.24 13.21
N GLY A 40 -5.49 -2.19 13.16
CA GLY A 40 -4.74 -1.10 13.74
C GLY A 40 -4.13 -0.24 12.64
N VAL A 41 -4.26 1.06 12.74
CA VAL A 41 -3.72 2.00 11.77
C VAL A 41 -2.67 2.86 12.44
N THR A 42 -1.52 3.00 11.81
CA THR A 42 -0.46 3.85 12.31
C THR A 42 0.12 4.65 11.16
N THR A 43 0.65 5.82 11.48
CA THR A 43 1.36 6.64 10.52
C THR A 43 2.87 6.62 10.76
N LYS A 44 3.31 5.85 11.76
CA LYS A 44 4.72 5.70 12.06
C LYS A 44 5.11 4.25 11.93
N ILE A 45 6.34 4.04 11.49
CA ILE A 45 6.84 2.67 11.30
C ILE A 45 7.19 2.11 12.67
N VAL A 46 6.45 1.09 13.09
CA VAL A 46 6.69 0.43 14.38
C VAL A 46 6.84 -1.08 14.23
N SER A 47 6.36 -1.65 13.13
CA SER A 47 6.43 -3.09 12.92
C SER A 47 6.12 -3.36 11.46
N LEU A 48 6.16 -4.64 11.08
CA LEU A 48 5.67 -5.04 9.77
C LEU A 48 4.19 -4.73 9.65
N ALA A 49 3.76 -4.43 8.44
CA ALA A 49 2.35 -4.14 8.19
C ALA A 49 1.89 -4.93 6.97
N GLU A 50 0.65 -5.42 7.04
CA GLU A 50 0.04 -6.16 5.95
C GLU A 50 -0.48 -5.25 4.84
N VAL A 51 -0.86 -4.02 5.19
CA VAL A 51 -1.31 -3.06 4.20
C VAL A 51 -0.59 -1.75 4.45
N ILE A 52 0.13 -1.30 3.44
CA ILE A 52 0.87 -0.04 3.53
C ILE A 52 0.35 0.87 2.43
N VAL A 53 0.11 2.12 2.77
CA VAL A 53 -0.31 3.13 1.79
C VAL A 53 0.68 4.29 1.88
N VAL A 54 1.39 4.53 0.79
CA VAL A 54 2.35 5.62 0.69
C VAL A 54 1.71 6.70 -0.17
N PHE A 55 1.61 7.91 0.37
CA PHE A 55 1.16 9.06 -0.42
C PHE A 55 2.39 9.87 -0.83
N ALA A 56 2.49 10.20 -2.09
CA ALA A 56 3.61 11.00 -2.57
C ALA A 56 3.16 11.84 -3.74
N SER A 57 3.68 13.05 -3.83
CA SER A 57 3.41 13.93 -4.96
C SER A 57 4.67 14.25 -5.74
N SER A 58 5.80 13.69 -5.36
CA SER A 58 7.04 13.91 -6.10
C SER A 58 7.86 12.64 -6.13
N ARG A 59 8.72 12.56 -7.14
CA ARG A 59 9.59 11.40 -7.30
C ARG A 59 10.55 11.28 -6.12
N ALA A 60 11.05 12.40 -5.64
CA ALA A 60 12.00 12.39 -4.55
C ALA A 60 11.39 11.82 -3.28
N VAL A 61 10.18 12.29 -2.94
CA VAL A 61 9.50 11.81 -1.75
C VAL A 61 9.12 10.34 -1.92
N LEU A 62 8.64 9.97 -3.10
CA LEU A 62 8.27 8.58 -3.34
C LEU A 62 9.45 7.65 -3.13
N GLY A 63 10.62 8.01 -3.68
CA GLY A 63 11.78 7.14 -3.52
C GLY A 63 12.14 6.90 -2.08
N GLU A 64 12.09 7.96 -1.27
CA GLU A 64 12.41 7.85 0.14
C GLU A 64 11.39 7.01 0.89
N LEU A 65 10.12 7.30 0.69
CA LEU A 65 9.06 6.61 1.42
C LEU A 65 8.91 5.17 0.95
N PHE A 66 9.09 4.93 -0.34
CA PHE A 66 8.95 3.58 -0.87
C PHE A 66 9.98 2.64 -0.26
N ALA A 67 11.22 3.10 -0.14
CA ALA A 67 12.27 2.27 0.45
C ALA A 67 11.92 1.88 1.88
N LYS A 68 11.43 2.84 2.66
CA LYS A 68 11.03 2.56 4.03
C LYS A 68 9.86 1.59 4.09
N ALA A 69 8.87 1.80 3.22
CA ALA A 69 7.68 0.95 3.20
C ALA A 69 8.04 -0.47 2.78
N ARG A 70 8.88 -0.60 1.76
CA ARG A 70 9.26 -1.91 1.26
C ARG A 70 9.91 -2.74 2.37
N HIS A 71 10.68 -2.07 3.21
CA HIS A 71 11.41 -2.75 4.28
C HIS A 71 10.49 -3.35 5.33
N VAL A 72 9.32 -2.78 5.52
CA VAL A 72 8.40 -3.23 6.59
C VAL A 72 7.13 -3.88 6.02
N LEU A 73 7.14 -4.22 4.76
CA LEU A 73 6.00 -4.90 4.16
C LEU A 73 5.97 -6.34 4.64
N ALA A 74 4.86 -6.74 5.25
CA ALA A 74 4.70 -8.10 5.73
C ALA A 74 4.62 -9.06 4.55
N PRO A 75 5.01 -10.33 4.76
CA PRO A 75 4.85 -11.31 3.69
C PRO A 75 3.41 -11.36 3.22
N ARG A 76 3.22 -11.38 1.90
CA ARG A 76 1.92 -11.43 1.26
C ARG A 76 1.08 -10.18 1.51
N GLY A 77 1.73 -9.10 1.91
CA GLY A 77 1.03 -7.85 2.14
C GLY A 77 0.86 -7.04 0.87
N TYR A 78 0.15 -5.94 1.00
CA TYR A 78 -0.09 -4.99 -0.08
C TYR A 78 0.66 -3.70 0.19
N LEU A 79 1.37 -3.20 -0.82
CA LEU A 79 1.99 -1.90 -0.72
C LEU A 79 1.38 -1.02 -1.79
N TRP A 80 0.57 -0.06 -1.35
CA TRP A 80 -0.08 0.89 -2.24
C TRP A 80 0.76 2.14 -2.35
N VAL A 81 0.88 2.66 -3.56
CA VAL A 81 1.47 3.98 -3.78
C VAL A 81 0.39 4.86 -4.38
N ALA A 82 0.09 5.95 -3.69
CA ALA A 82 -0.93 6.90 -4.15
C ALA A 82 -0.25 8.19 -4.61
N TRP A 83 -0.71 8.70 -5.73
CA TRP A 83 -0.18 9.94 -6.29
C TRP A 83 -1.33 10.78 -6.82
N PRO A 84 -1.14 12.12 -6.93
CA PRO A 84 -2.22 12.97 -7.45
C PRO A 84 -2.47 12.69 -8.92
N ARG A 85 -3.74 12.56 -9.28
CA ARG A 85 -4.12 12.41 -10.68
C ARG A 85 -3.86 13.70 -11.41
N LYS A 86 -3.53 13.60 -12.69
CA LYS A 86 -3.30 14.82 -13.48
C LYS A 86 -4.53 15.70 -13.53
N SER A 87 -5.71 15.10 -13.56
CA SER A 87 -6.95 15.84 -13.59
C SER A 87 -7.27 16.56 -12.28
N SER A 88 -6.52 16.28 -11.23
CA SER A 88 -6.78 16.88 -9.93
C SER A 88 -6.35 18.34 -9.86
N GLY A 89 -5.45 18.75 -10.73
CA GLY A 89 -4.89 20.09 -10.68
C GLY A 89 -3.71 20.24 -9.72
N PHE A 90 -3.40 19.22 -8.95
CA PHE A 90 -2.25 19.27 -8.07
C PHE A 90 -0.99 19.04 -8.88
N PHE A 91 0.05 19.80 -8.57
CA PHE A 91 1.32 19.64 -9.25
C PHE A 91 1.99 18.34 -8.79
N THR A 92 2.47 17.57 -9.77
CA THR A 92 3.21 16.35 -9.45
C THR A 92 4.07 15.98 -10.67
N ASP A 93 5.24 15.42 -10.39
CA ASP A 93 6.06 14.84 -11.44
C ASP A 93 5.88 13.33 -11.52
N LEU A 94 4.81 12.81 -10.90
CA LEU A 94 4.52 11.38 -10.92
C LEU A 94 3.39 11.08 -11.89
N ASP A 95 3.42 9.88 -12.44
CA ASP A 95 2.32 9.32 -13.19
C ASP A 95 2.35 7.81 -12.98
N GLU A 96 1.39 7.12 -13.58
CA GLU A 96 1.27 5.69 -13.38
C GLU A 96 2.53 4.94 -13.79
N GLN A 97 3.14 5.33 -14.90
CA GLN A 97 4.31 4.62 -15.39
C GLN A 97 5.51 4.80 -14.47
N LEU A 98 5.71 6.01 -13.97
CA LEU A 98 6.80 6.25 -13.03
C LEU A 98 6.61 5.50 -11.74
N VAL A 99 5.38 5.49 -11.23
CA VAL A 99 5.08 4.76 -10.00
C VAL A 99 5.33 3.27 -10.19
N ARG A 100 4.87 2.74 -11.33
CA ARG A 100 5.08 1.32 -11.61
C ARG A 100 6.57 0.98 -11.68
N ALA A 101 7.35 1.86 -12.30
CA ALA A 101 8.79 1.63 -12.42
C ALA A 101 9.45 1.57 -11.05
N VAL A 102 9.04 2.44 -10.13
CA VAL A 102 9.59 2.42 -8.77
C VAL A 102 9.31 1.10 -8.09
N GLY A 103 8.07 0.62 -8.20
CA GLY A 103 7.71 -0.66 -7.57
C GLY A 103 8.46 -1.83 -8.17
N LEU A 104 8.58 -1.85 -9.49
CA LEU A 104 9.31 -2.94 -10.15
C LEU A 104 10.78 -2.91 -9.76
N ALA A 105 11.38 -1.73 -9.70
CA ALA A 105 12.78 -1.61 -9.29
C ALA A 105 12.98 -2.08 -7.85
N GLY A 106 11.95 -1.96 -7.02
CA GLY A 106 11.99 -2.43 -5.64
C GLY A 106 11.70 -3.91 -5.47
N GLY A 107 11.55 -4.65 -6.56
CA GLY A 107 11.33 -6.09 -6.49
C GLY A 107 9.89 -6.50 -6.34
N LEU A 108 8.96 -5.59 -6.59
CA LEU A 108 7.54 -5.88 -6.48
C LEU A 108 6.90 -5.86 -7.86
N THR A 109 5.67 -6.34 -7.93
CA THR A 109 4.89 -6.25 -9.15
C THR A 109 3.53 -5.64 -8.82
N ASP A 110 3.02 -4.84 -9.76
CA ASP A 110 1.71 -4.24 -9.56
C ASP A 110 0.62 -5.18 -10.05
N ASN A 111 -0.52 -5.13 -9.37
CA ASN A 111 -1.62 -6.00 -9.78
C ASN A 111 -3.00 -5.35 -9.67
N LYS A 112 -3.07 -4.08 -9.33
CA LYS A 112 -4.37 -3.41 -9.25
C LYS A 112 -4.17 -1.91 -9.20
N ILE A 113 -5.04 -1.18 -9.88
CA ILE A 113 -5.06 0.27 -9.82
C ILE A 113 -6.45 0.71 -9.40
N ILE A 114 -6.52 1.71 -8.53
CA ILE A 114 -7.80 2.25 -8.08
C ILE A 114 -7.73 3.76 -8.05
N ALA A 115 -8.90 4.38 -8.01
CA ALA A 115 -9.03 5.79 -7.64
C ALA A 115 -9.47 5.80 -6.18
N ILE A 116 -8.64 6.38 -5.31
CA ILE A 116 -9.04 6.54 -3.92
C ILE A 116 -10.14 7.59 -3.85
N ASP A 117 -9.95 8.69 -4.56
CA ASP A 117 -10.94 9.76 -4.62
C ASP A 117 -10.66 10.59 -5.87
N GLU A 118 -11.15 11.81 -5.90
CA GLU A 118 -11.00 12.65 -7.08
C GLU A 118 -9.57 13.15 -7.27
N ILE A 119 -8.77 13.12 -6.21
CA ILE A 119 -7.41 13.62 -6.27
C ILE A 119 -6.41 12.49 -6.45
N TRP A 120 -6.58 11.39 -5.73
CA TRP A 120 -5.54 10.37 -5.59
C TRP A 120 -5.88 9.11 -6.35
N SER A 121 -4.96 8.68 -7.20
CA SER A 121 -4.93 7.32 -7.74
C SER A 121 -3.95 6.50 -6.93
N ALA A 122 -4.12 5.18 -6.96
CA ALA A 122 -3.21 4.32 -6.23
C ALA A 122 -2.98 3.03 -6.99
N LEU A 123 -1.74 2.56 -6.96
CA LEU A 123 -1.32 1.34 -7.60
C LEU A 123 -0.90 0.37 -6.50
N ARG A 124 -1.41 -0.86 -6.55
CA ARG A 124 -1.11 -1.86 -5.54
C ARG A 124 0.02 -2.74 -6.00
N PHE A 125 1.02 -2.89 -5.14
CA PHE A 125 2.16 -3.76 -5.37
C PHE A 125 2.12 -4.95 -4.43
N ILE A 126 2.55 -6.08 -4.94
CA ILE A 126 2.71 -7.29 -4.15
C ILE A 126 4.08 -7.88 -4.49
N GLU A 127 4.54 -8.77 -3.63
CA GLU A 127 5.75 -9.51 -3.93
C GLU A 127 5.53 -10.36 -5.16
N LYS A 128 6.57 -10.48 -5.98
CA LYS A 128 6.48 -11.35 -7.15
C LYS A 128 6.17 -12.75 -6.68
N GLU A 129 5.41 -13.48 -7.49
CA GLU A 129 4.93 -14.80 -7.07
C GLU A 129 6.09 -15.71 -6.67
N ARG A 130 7.18 -15.68 -7.42
CA ARG A 130 8.32 -16.54 -7.12
C ARG A 130 9.00 -16.18 -5.81
N ASP A 131 8.80 -14.97 -5.31
CA ASP A 131 9.42 -14.49 -4.08
C ASP A 131 8.47 -14.52 -2.91
N ARG A 132 7.22 -14.90 -3.13
CA ARG A 132 6.22 -14.89 -2.07
C ARG A 132 6.40 -16.12 -1.21
N LEU A 133 6.43 -15.90 0.10
CA LEU A 133 6.46 -17.02 1.02
C LEU A 133 5.11 -17.69 1.04
N PRO A 134 5.05 -19.03 1.00
CA PRO A 134 3.78 -19.70 1.16
C PRO A 134 3.23 -19.46 2.55
N LEU A 135 1.92 -19.56 2.66
CA LEU A 135 1.30 -19.44 3.96
C LEU A 135 1.70 -20.63 4.81
N PRO A 136 1.92 -20.40 6.13
CA PRO A 136 2.29 -21.52 7.00
C PRO A 136 1.20 -22.57 7.05
N ARG A 137 1.60 -23.79 7.25
CA ARG A 137 0.68 -24.88 7.44
C ARG A 137 0.92 -25.41 8.82
N GLY A 138 -0.11 -25.33 9.64
CA GLY A 138 0.05 -25.72 11.01
C GLY A 138 1.17 -24.92 11.62
N ALA A 139 2.02 -25.58 12.34
CA ALA A 139 3.13 -24.93 13.01
C ALA A 139 4.35 -24.79 12.14
N GLU A 140 4.29 -25.30 10.94
CA GLU A 140 5.49 -25.39 10.15
C GLU A 140 5.65 -24.17 9.27
N MET A 141 6.81 -23.56 9.35
CA MET A 141 7.14 -22.45 8.51
C MET A 141 8.08 -22.92 7.42
N PRO A 142 7.82 -22.54 6.18
CA PRO A 142 8.75 -22.89 5.11
C PRO A 142 10.06 -22.15 5.31
N ALA A 143 11.12 -22.75 4.81
CA ALA A 143 12.40 -22.07 4.79
C ALA A 143 12.28 -20.82 3.96
N PRO A 144 13.00 -19.74 4.32
CA PRO A 144 12.98 -18.56 3.49
C PRO A 144 13.55 -18.89 2.11
N PRO A 145 13.05 -18.21 1.08
CA PRO A 145 13.61 -18.45 -0.23
C PRO A 145 15.06 -18.03 -0.29
N GLU A 146 15.80 -18.72 -1.11
CA GLU A 146 17.18 -18.35 -1.30
C GLU A 146 17.27 -17.01 -1.97
N ALA A 147 18.19 -16.21 -1.52
CA ALA A 147 18.37 -14.88 -2.06
C ALA A 147 18.82 -14.91 -3.51
#